data_9d035f16f96f105282f93c5b67cff8de
#
_entry.id   9d035f16f96f105282f93c5b67cff8de
#
_cell.length_a   1.000
_cell.length_b   1.000
_cell.length_c   1.000
_cell.angle_alpha   90.00
_cell.angle_beta   90.00
_cell.angle_gamma   90.00
#
_symmetry.space_group_name_H-M   'P 1'
#
loop_
_entity.id
_entity.type
_entity.pdbx_description
1 polymer ?
#
loop_
_entity_poly.entity_id
_entity_poly.type
_entity_poly.pdbx_seq_one_letter_code
_entity_poly.pdbx_strand_id
1 'polypeptide(L)'
;ERGEEYIVGQKAHTYQYEGGGAAALGSIHPQPLTFESDGTLDLEKVAAVIKPDDFHFPPTRLLCLENTHRGQALSLDYLYAVQQFVSEKNLKLHLDGARIFNASVELNIHAKKIAKHFDSVSFCLSKGLGAPVGSILCGSKNLITHARRWRKTLGGGMRQAGIIAAAGLYALQNNIERLSEDHKNAQLLAKGLNEIEQLTIDPKSVQTNMVFVDAHKIDCQELTSFLKSNGVLIQGSGLLRLVTHLDIREKDITTAVKAFKAYFN
;
A
#
# COMPACT_ATOMS: atom_id res chain seq x y z
N GLU A 1 -12.68 -19.69 -4.21
CA GLU A 1 -12.34 -21.00 -4.82
C GLU A 1 -11.80 -20.81 -6.24
N ARG A 2 -11.32 -21.88 -6.88
CA ARG A 2 -10.83 -21.82 -8.27
C ARG A 2 -11.99 -21.46 -9.20
N GLY A 3 -11.75 -20.52 -10.13
CA GLY A 3 -12.75 -20.03 -11.06
C GLY A 3 -13.63 -18.89 -10.55
N GLU A 4 -13.46 -18.50 -9.28
CA GLU A 4 -14.13 -17.31 -8.74
C GLU A 4 -13.44 -16.01 -9.16
N GLU A 5 -14.15 -14.90 -9.01
CA GLU A 5 -13.66 -13.56 -9.36
C GLU A 5 -13.48 -12.70 -8.11
N TYR A 6 -12.45 -11.84 -8.14
CA TYR A 6 -12.28 -10.74 -7.20
C TYR A 6 -12.20 -9.38 -7.90
N ILE A 7 -12.82 -8.37 -7.31
CA ILE A 7 -12.75 -6.99 -7.78
C ILE A 7 -11.58 -6.30 -7.07
N VAL A 8 -10.78 -5.53 -7.82
CA VAL A 8 -9.55 -4.91 -7.33
C VAL A 8 -9.26 -3.62 -8.08
N GLY A 9 -8.56 -2.68 -7.46
CA GLY A 9 -8.07 -1.50 -8.17
C GLY A 9 -6.99 -1.85 -9.20
N GLN A 10 -7.08 -1.28 -10.43
CA GLN A 10 -6.14 -1.59 -11.51
C GLN A 10 -4.69 -1.18 -11.23
N LYS A 11 -4.45 -0.28 -10.26
CA LYS A 11 -3.13 0.12 -9.77
C LYS A 11 -2.79 -0.47 -8.41
N ALA A 12 -3.61 -1.39 -7.89
CA ALA A 12 -3.34 -2.08 -6.64
C ALA A 12 -2.11 -2.98 -6.77
N HIS A 13 -1.33 -3.08 -5.69
CA HIS A 13 -0.12 -3.90 -5.65
C HIS A 13 -0.44 -5.37 -5.92
N THR A 14 -1.50 -5.88 -5.33
CA THR A 14 -2.00 -7.26 -5.51
C THR A 14 -2.37 -7.60 -6.94
N TYR A 15 -2.68 -6.62 -7.77
CA TYR A 15 -2.99 -6.81 -9.18
C TYR A 15 -1.75 -6.67 -10.08
N GLN A 16 -0.92 -5.62 -9.84
CA GLN A 16 0.18 -5.28 -10.76
C GLN A 16 1.51 -5.97 -10.43
N TYR A 17 1.82 -6.20 -9.14
CA TYR A 17 3.19 -6.50 -8.71
C TYR A 17 3.37 -7.85 -8.03
N GLU A 18 2.36 -8.73 -8.09
CA GLU A 18 2.42 -10.08 -7.49
C GLU A 18 2.57 -11.19 -8.56
N GLY A 19 3.12 -10.86 -9.73
CA GLY A 19 3.37 -11.82 -10.81
C GLY A 19 2.10 -12.53 -11.33
N GLY A 20 0.93 -11.90 -11.17
CA GLY A 20 -0.35 -12.52 -11.51
C GLY A 20 -0.70 -13.71 -10.61
N GLY A 21 -0.14 -13.79 -9.39
CA GLY A 21 -0.25 -14.96 -8.50
C GLY A 21 -1.68 -15.39 -8.19
N ALA A 22 -2.63 -14.47 -8.09
CA ALA A 22 -4.04 -14.81 -7.91
C ALA A 22 -4.57 -15.65 -9.06
N ALA A 23 -4.23 -15.32 -10.30
CA ALA A 23 -4.62 -16.08 -11.49
C ALA A 23 -3.76 -17.34 -11.65
N ALA A 24 -2.43 -17.22 -11.61
CA ALA A 24 -1.50 -18.32 -11.90
C ALA A 24 -1.57 -19.45 -10.87
N LEU A 25 -1.64 -19.13 -9.59
CA LEU A 25 -1.62 -20.12 -8.50
C LEU A 25 -3.02 -20.36 -7.92
N GLY A 26 -3.81 -19.31 -7.74
CA GLY A 26 -5.15 -19.38 -7.19
C GLY A 26 -6.22 -19.78 -8.20
N SER A 27 -5.97 -19.58 -9.50
CA SER A 27 -6.97 -19.67 -10.57
C SER A 27 -8.18 -18.76 -10.31
N ILE A 28 -7.90 -17.57 -9.78
CA ILE A 28 -8.89 -16.55 -9.46
C ILE A 28 -8.88 -15.48 -10.55
N HIS A 29 -10.05 -15.15 -11.06
CA HIS A 29 -10.21 -14.14 -12.10
C HIS A 29 -10.15 -12.73 -11.51
N PRO A 30 -9.25 -11.84 -11.94
CA PRO A 30 -9.24 -10.44 -11.50
C PRO A 30 -10.19 -9.60 -12.35
N GLN A 31 -10.99 -8.75 -11.68
CA GLN A 31 -11.79 -7.69 -12.30
C GLN A 31 -11.25 -6.33 -11.84
N PRO A 32 -10.33 -5.71 -12.62
CA PRO A 32 -9.73 -4.45 -12.23
C PRO A 32 -10.65 -3.25 -12.50
N LEU A 33 -10.64 -2.28 -11.58
CA LEU A 33 -11.33 -1.00 -11.69
C LEU A 33 -10.36 0.16 -11.49
N THR A 34 -10.66 1.30 -12.11
CA THR A 34 -9.87 2.53 -11.90
C THR A 34 -10.10 3.07 -10.50
N PHE A 35 -9.02 3.44 -9.82
CA PHE A 35 -9.10 4.19 -8.55
C PHE A 35 -9.58 5.61 -8.77
N GLU A 36 -10.32 6.14 -7.84
CA GLU A 36 -10.57 7.56 -7.70
C GLU A 36 -9.29 8.28 -7.20
N SER A 37 -9.28 9.61 -7.30
CA SER A 37 -8.10 10.42 -6.96
C SER A 37 -7.66 10.32 -5.49
N ASP A 38 -8.60 9.96 -4.61
CA ASP A 38 -8.38 9.77 -3.18
C ASP A 38 -8.02 8.32 -2.78
N GLY A 39 -7.81 7.44 -3.77
CA GLY A 39 -7.46 6.04 -3.54
C GLY A 39 -8.65 5.12 -3.23
N THR A 40 -9.88 5.63 -3.35
CA THR A 40 -11.10 4.82 -3.22
C THR A 40 -11.46 4.11 -4.53
N LEU A 41 -12.38 3.16 -4.45
CA LEU A 41 -13.11 2.61 -5.60
C LEU A 41 -14.56 3.10 -5.52
N ASP A 42 -15.07 3.66 -6.61
CA ASP A 42 -16.46 4.06 -6.73
C ASP A 42 -17.39 2.84 -6.60
N LEU A 43 -18.25 2.84 -5.60
CA LEU A 43 -19.12 1.70 -5.29
C LEU A 43 -20.20 1.45 -6.36
N GLU A 44 -20.59 2.47 -7.12
CA GLU A 44 -21.48 2.28 -8.27
C GLU A 44 -20.76 1.53 -9.39
N LYS A 45 -19.49 1.88 -9.66
CA LYS A 45 -18.65 1.14 -10.62
C LYS A 45 -18.37 -0.29 -10.14
N VAL A 46 -18.16 -0.48 -8.83
CA VAL A 46 -18.03 -1.83 -8.24
C VAL A 46 -19.31 -2.63 -8.45
N ALA A 47 -20.50 -2.03 -8.18
CA ALA A 47 -21.77 -2.70 -8.38
C ALA A 47 -22.01 -3.13 -9.84
N ALA A 48 -21.62 -2.28 -10.78
CA ALA A 48 -21.83 -2.50 -12.21
C ALA A 48 -21.02 -3.69 -12.78
N VAL A 49 -19.93 -4.10 -12.11
CA VAL A 49 -19.07 -5.21 -12.57
C VAL A 49 -19.33 -6.52 -11.82
N ILE A 50 -20.17 -6.55 -10.79
CA ILE A 50 -20.59 -7.78 -10.12
C ILE A 50 -21.36 -8.64 -11.11
N LYS A 51 -20.90 -9.87 -11.32
CA LYS A 51 -21.50 -10.78 -12.30
C LYS A 51 -22.83 -11.34 -11.79
N PRO A 52 -23.82 -11.53 -12.68
CA PRO A 52 -25.05 -12.26 -12.35
C PRO A 52 -24.73 -13.73 -12.04
N ASP A 53 -25.65 -14.39 -11.34
CA ASP A 53 -25.58 -15.84 -11.13
C ASP A 53 -26.02 -16.58 -12.42
N ASP A 54 -25.05 -16.71 -13.34
CA ASP A 54 -25.23 -17.31 -14.66
C ASP A 54 -23.94 -18.05 -15.04
N PHE A 55 -24.08 -19.25 -15.61
CA PHE A 55 -22.93 -20.15 -15.91
C PHE A 55 -21.92 -19.58 -16.92
N HIS A 56 -22.23 -18.50 -17.62
CA HIS A 56 -21.31 -17.82 -18.54
C HIS A 56 -20.28 -16.95 -17.80
N PHE A 57 -20.49 -16.65 -16.52
CA PHE A 57 -19.64 -15.72 -15.76
C PHE A 57 -18.96 -16.37 -14.56
N PRO A 58 -17.73 -15.95 -14.22
CA PRO A 58 -17.14 -16.34 -12.95
C PRO A 58 -17.91 -15.72 -11.79
N PRO A 59 -18.22 -16.45 -10.71
CA PRO A 59 -18.88 -15.88 -9.53
C PRO A 59 -18.02 -14.84 -8.86
N THR A 60 -18.50 -13.59 -8.77
CA THR A 60 -17.82 -12.51 -8.04
C THR A 60 -17.98 -12.74 -6.54
N ARG A 61 -16.85 -12.87 -5.79
CA ARG A 61 -16.87 -13.25 -4.37
C ARG A 61 -16.18 -12.28 -3.44
N LEU A 62 -15.24 -11.47 -3.93
CA LEU A 62 -14.36 -10.68 -3.10
C LEU A 62 -14.18 -9.28 -3.68
N LEU A 63 -14.28 -8.27 -2.80
CA LEU A 63 -13.72 -6.94 -3.05
C LEU A 63 -12.39 -6.82 -2.29
N CYS A 64 -11.33 -6.43 -3.00
CA CYS A 64 -10.01 -6.19 -2.42
C CYS A 64 -9.67 -4.70 -2.46
N LEU A 65 -9.44 -4.11 -1.32
CA LEU A 65 -8.99 -2.72 -1.18
C LEU A 65 -7.52 -2.67 -0.76
N GLU A 66 -6.88 -1.54 -1.00
CA GLU A 66 -5.51 -1.25 -0.58
C GLU A 66 -5.49 -0.05 0.37
N ASN A 67 -4.82 -0.15 1.53
CA ASN A 67 -4.64 0.95 2.47
C ASN A 67 -3.21 0.91 3.11
N THR A 68 -2.38 1.90 2.88
CA THR A 68 -2.61 3.14 2.11
C THR A 68 -2.47 2.89 0.61
N HIS A 69 -3.31 3.52 -0.21
CA HIS A 69 -3.09 3.55 -1.66
C HIS A 69 -2.24 4.77 -2.01
N ARG A 70 -1.06 4.56 -2.57
CA ARG A 70 -0.10 5.64 -2.91
C ARG A 70 0.18 6.60 -1.75
N GLY A 71 0.14 6.12 -0.52
CA GLY A 71 0.36 6.92 0.67
C GLY A 71 -0.89 7.62 1.23
N GLN A 72 -2.03 7.52 0.55
CA GLN A 72 -3.31 8.08 1.01
C GLN A 72 -4.08 7.04 1.85
N ALA A 73 -4.62 7.48 2.98
CA ALA A 73 -5.40 6.66 3.89
C ALA A 73 -6.89 6.71 3.55
N LEU A 74 -7.52 5.55 3.45
CA LEU A 74 -8.98 5.46 3.28
C LEU A 74 -9.69 5.97 4.54
N SER A 75 -10.69 6.85 4.37
CA SER A 75 -11.48 7.38 5.48
C SER A 75 -12.35 6.31 6.14
N LEU A 76 -12.66 6.48 7.44
CA LEU A 76 -13.55 5.56 8.14
C LEU A 76 -14.96 5.56 7.55
N ASP A 77 -15.45 6.70 7.06
CA ASP A 77 -16.77 6.81 6.44
C ASP A 77 -16.84 5.97 5.15
N TYR A 78 -15.78 6.02 4.34
CA TYR A 78 -15.69 5.16 3.16
C TYR A 78 -15.62 3.67 3.56
N LEU A 79 -14.82 3.31 4.56
CA LEU A 79 -14.73 1.92 5.03
C LEU A 79 -16.09 1.40 5.55
N TYR A 80 -16.85 2.26 6.24
CA TYR A 80 -18.20 1.92 6.67
C TYR A 80 -19.14 1.70 5.46
N ALA A 81 -19.13 2.61 4.51
CA ALA A 81 -19.94 2.49 3.29
C ALA A 81 -19.63 1.20 2.50
N VAL A 82 -18.33 0.89 2.34
CA VAL A 82 -17.88 -0.36 1.70
C VAL A 82 -18.38 -1.58 2.47
N GLN A 83 -18.29 -1.58 3.80
CA GLN A 83 -18.76 -2.70 4.62
C GLN A 83 -20.25 -2.96 4.46
N GLN A 84 -21.07 -1.91 4.41
CA GLN A 84 -22.51 -2.04 4.15
C GLN A 84 -22.73 -2.59 2.73
N PHE A 85 -22.08 -2.01 1.74
CA PHE A 85 -22.16 -2.43 0.34
C PHE A 85 -21.83 -3.91 0.14
N VAL A 86 -20.69 -4.40 0.66
CA VAL A 86 -20.32 -5.81 0.47
C VAL A 86 -21.25 -6.76 1.21
N SER A 87 -21.82 -6.32 2.35
CA SER A 87 -22.85 -7.09 3.07
C SER A 87 -24.12 -7.24 2.25
N GLU A 88 -24.60 -6.16 1.62
CA GLU A 88 -25.79 -6.16 0.74
C GLU A 88 -25.57 -7.00 -0.51
N LYS A 89 -24.34 -6.98 -1.07
CA LYS A 89 -23.96 -7.73 -2.29
C LYS A 89 -23.48 -9.15 -2.01
N ASN A 90 -23.47 -9.59 -0.74
CA ASN A 90 -22.96 -10.91 -0.33
C ASN A 90 -21.53 -11.18 -0.81
N LEU A 91 -20.67 -10.16 -0.79
CA LEU A 91 -19.26 -10.25 -1.08
C LEU A 91 -18.43 -10.35 0.20
N LYS A 92 -17.23 -10.91 0.09
CA LYS A 92 -16.20 -10.80 1.11
C LYS A 92 -15.34 -9.56 0.89
N LEU A 93 -14.72 -9.06 1.95
CA LEU A 93 -13.88 -7.87 1.91
C LEU A 93 -12.48 -8.19 2.43
N HIS A 94 -11.47 -7.98 1.58
CA HIS A 94 -10.05 -8.10 1.95
C HIS A 94 -9.36 -6.74 1.91
N LEU A 95 -8.46 -6.52 2.87
CA LEU A 95 -7.56 -5.37 2.87
C LEU A 95 -6.13 -5.81 2.60
N ASP A 96 -5.55 -5.35 1.49
CA ASP A 96 -4.11 -5.18 1.42
C ASP A 96 -3.74 -3.97 2.29
N GLY A 97 -3.44 -4.26 3.52
CA GLY A 97 -3.04 -3.30 4.54
C GLY A 97 -1.53 -3.19 4.68
N ALA A 98 -0.77 -3.32 3.58
CA ALA A 98 0.70 -3.30 3.61
C ALA A 98 1.26 -2.14 4.44
N ARG A 99 0.52 -1.02 4.53
CA ARG A 99 0.84 0.16 5.36
C ARG A 99 -0.32 0.58 6.28
N ILE A 100 -1.09 -0.36 6.78
CA ILE A 100 -2.23 -0.07 7.68
C ILE A 100 -1.82 0.75 8.91
N PHE A 101 -0.61 0.59 9.42
CA PHE A 101 -0.12 1.38 10.57
C PHE A 101 0.19 2.83 10.19
N ASN A 102 0.62 3.10 8.95
CA ASN A 102 0.70 4.49 8.47
C ASN A 102 -0.70 5.11 8.39
N ALA A 103 -1.70 4.40 7.86
CA ALA A 103 -3.09 4.87 7.86
C ALA A 103 -3.62 5.09 9.30
N SER A 104 -3.31 4.18 10.21
CA SER A 104 -3.67 4.25 11.63
C SER A 104 -3.12 5.52 12.30
N VAL A 105 -1.85 5.84 12.07
CA VAL A 105 -1.18 7.03 12.62
C VAL A 105 -1.73 8.30 11.98
N GLU A 106 -1.92 8.33 10.66
CA GLU A 106 -2.47 9.48 9.94
C GLU A 106 -3.88 9.83 10.42
N LEU A 107 -4.74 8.81 10.55
CA LEU A 107 -6.11 8.98 11.02
C LEU A 107 -6.22 9.17 12.55
N ASN A 108 -5.10 9.09 13.26
CA ASN A 108 -5.04 9.13 14.73
C ASN A 108 -6.01 8.12 15.39
N ILE A 109 -6.03 6.88 14.90
CA ILE A 109 -6.88 5.80 15.41
C ILE A 109 -6.07 4.51 15.53
N HIS A 110 -6.49 3.61 16.41
CA HIS A 110 -5.89 2.27 16.49
C HIS A 110 -6.22 1.45 15.23
N ALA A 111 -5.23 0.75 14.65
CA ALA A 111 -5.37 -0.05 13.42
C ALA A 111 -6.56 -1.05 13.45
N LYS A 112 -6.94 -1.53 14.65
CA LYS A 112 -8.14 -2.36 14.84
C LYS A 112 -9.43 -1.67 14.37
N LYS A 113 -9.50 -0.33 14.42
CA LYS A 113 -10.67 0.44 13.95
C LYS A 113 -10.79 0.39 12.43
N ILE A 114 -9.68 0.26 11.71
CA ILE A 114 -9.65 0.02 10.28
C ILE A 114 -9.96 -1.46 10.00
N ALA A 115 -9.20 -2.36 10.63
CA ALA A 115 -9.26 -3.80 10.36
C ALA A 115 -10.64 -4.44 10.61
N LYS A 116 -11.43 -3.90 11.55
CA LYS A 116 -12.77 -4.45 11.91
C LYS A 116 -13.78 -4.46 10.76
N HIS A 117 -13.55 -3.67 9.71
CA HIS A 117 -14.44 -3.59 8.54
C HIS A 117 -14.21 -4.72 7.53
N PHE A 118 -13.15 -5.51 7.70
CA PHE A 118 -12.68 -6.50 6.73
C PHE A 118 -12.81 -7.94 7.25
N ASP A 119 -13.15 -8.88 6.37
CA ASP A 119 -13.10 -10.32 6.65
C ASP A 119 -11.65 -10.82 6.82
N SER A 120 -10.71 -10.19 6.09
CA SER A 120 -9.28 -10.49 6.19
C SER A 120 -8.42 -9.27 5.88
N VAL A 121 -7.25 -9.22 6.51
CA VAL A 121 -6.27 -8.14 6.35
C VAL A 121 -4.89 -8.75 6.24
N SER A 122 -4.12 -8.33 5.24
CA SER A 122 -2.67 -8.56 5.21
C SER A 122 -1.93 -7.27 5.54
N PHE A 123 -0.78 -7.35 6.24
CA PHE A 123 0.06 -6.18 6.46
C PHE A 123 1.54 -6.54 6.50
N CYS A 124 2.40 -5.60 6.10
CA CYS A 124 3.83 -5.81 6.06
C CYS A 124 4.49 -5.38 7.38
N LEU A 125 5.46 -6.18 7.83
CA LEU A 125 6.39 -5.85 8.90
C LEU A 125 7.65 -5.16 8.37
N SER A 126 8.02 -5.44 7.12
CA SER A 126 9.28 -5.07 6.45
C SER A 126 9.22 -3.77 5.65
N LYS A 127 8.32 -2.84 6.03
CA LYS A 127 8.21 -1.50 5.46
C LYS A 127 8.48 -0.45 6.55
N GLY A 128 7.63 0.54 6.74
CA GLY A 128 7.80 1.58 7.74
C GLY A 128 7.99 1.08 9.18
N LEU A 129 7.50 -0.12 9.50
CA LEU A 129 7.75 -0.75 10.80
C LEU A 129 9.19 -1.22 11.01
N GLY A 130 9.99 -1.36 9.94
CA GLY A 130 11.43 -1.59 10.02
C GLY A 130 11.86 -3.01 10.40
N ALA A 131 10.98 -4.01 10.39
CA ALA A 131 11.42 -5.40 10.51
C ALA A 131 12.15 -5.85 9.23
N PRO A 132 13.16 -6.74 9.32
CA PRO A 132 13.96 -7.12 8.16
C PRO A 132 13.16 -7.90 7.11
N VAL A 133 12.12 -8.61 7.53
CA VAL A 133 11.31 -9.47 6.66
C VAL A 133 9.95 -9.74 7.30
N GLY A 134 8.96 -10.02 6.46
CA GLY A 134 7.70 -10.63 6.87
C GLY A 134 6.46 -9.78 6.60
N SER A 135 5.37 -10.52 6.47
CA SER A 135 4.01 -9.99 6.45
C SER A 135 3.09 -10.90 7.26
N ILE A 136 1.98 -10.34 7.71
CA ILE A 136 1.00 -11.05 8.54
C ILE A 136 -0.33 -11.05 7.81
N LEU A 137 -0.99 -12.21 7.76
CA LEU A 137 -2.37 -12.34 7.37
C LEU A 137 -3.24 -12.55 8.63
N CYS A 138 -4.24 -11.71 8.79
CA CYS A 138 -5.25 -11.77 9.83
C CYS A 138 -6.61 -12.09 9.24
N GLY A 139 -7.43 -12.84 9.99
CA GLY A 139 -8.79 -13.21 9.58
C GLY A 139 -9.39 -14.24 10.53
N SER A 140 -10.50 -14.84 10.12
CA SER A 140 -11.14 -15.88 10.91
C SER A 140 -10.23 -17.10 11.12
N LYS A 141 -10.46 -17.87 12.19
CA LYS A 141 -9.70 -19.10 12.47
C LYS A 141 -9.73 -20.07 11.28
N ASN A 142 -10.87 -20.19 10.62
CA ASN A 142 -11.03 -21.07 9.46
C ASN A 142 -10.15 -20.60 8.30
N LEU A 143 -10.22 -19.31 7.93
CA LEU A 143 -9.37 -18.73 6.88
C LEU A 143 -7.88 -18.99 7.17
N ILE A 144 -7.42 -18.70 8.39
CA ILE A 144 -6.00 -18.83 8.77
C ILE A 144 -5.58 -20.31 8.75
N THR A 145 -6.46 -21.25 9.11
CA THR A 145 -6.17 -22.69 9.01
C THR A 145 -5.90 -23.09 7.56
N HIS A 146 -6.72 -22.64 6.60
CA HIS A 146 -6.51 -22.88 5.18
C HIS A 146 -5.27 -22.16 4.64
N ALA A 147 -5.09 -20.90 5.01
CA ALA A 147 -3.93 -20.10 4.58
C ALA A 147 -2.59 -20.72 5.02
N ARG A 148 -2.51 -21.35 6.21
CA ARG A 148 -1.31 -22.07 6.65
C ARG A 148 -0.94 -23.25 5.74
N ARG A 149 -1.92 -23.95 5.19
CA ARG A 149 -1.68 -25.04 4.21
C ARG A 149 -1.14 -24.46 2.90
N TRP A 150 -1.78 -23.40 2.39
CA TRP A 150 -1.30 -22.70 1.19
C TRP A 150 0.11 -22.15 1.40
N ARG A 151 0.38 -21.51 2.54
CA ARG A 151 1.72 -21.04 2.87
C ARG A 151 2.77 -22.15 2.78
N LYS A 152 2.45 -23.36 3.29
CA LYS A 152 3.35 -24.52 3.20
C LYS A 152 3.55 -24.96 1.75
N THR A 153 2.47 -25.07 0.99
CA THR A 153 2.48 -25.50 -0.42
C THR A 153 3.31 -24.55 -1.29
N LEU A 154 3.22 -23.23 -1.02
CA LEU A 154 3.93 -22.17 -1.75
C LEU A 154 5.37 -21.94 -1.25
N GLY A 155 5.92 -22.79 -0.39
CA GLY A 155 7.31 -22.70 0.08
C GLY A 155 7.51 -21.86 1.35
N GLY A 156 6.47 -21.20 1.88
CA GLY A 156 6.56 -20.33 3.08
C GLY A 156 6.50 -21.06 4.43
N GLY A 157 6.70 -22.38 4.47
CA GLY A 157 6.64 -23.19 5.69
C GLY A 157 7.97 -23.27 6.46
N MET A 158 8.62 -22.14 6.70
CA MET A 158 9.89 -22.03 7.43
C MET A 158 9.75 -22.58 8.85
N ARG A 159 10.71 -23.41 9.27
CA ARG A 159 10.89 -23.85 10.65
C ARG A 159 11.70 -22.81 11.43
N GLN A 160 11.60 -22.81 12.75
CA GLN A 160 12.35 -21.91 13.65
C GLN A 160 12.22 -20.43 13.24
N ALA A 161 11.03 -20.04 12.76
CA ALA A 161 10.73 -18.66 12.33
C ALA A 161 10.73 -17.66 13.50
N GLY A 162 10.94 -18.11 14.74
CA GLY A 162 11.00 -17.26 15.94
C GLY A 162 12.03 -16.15 15.85
N ILE A 163 13.17 -16.39 15.17
CA ILE A 163 14.24 -15.37 15.00
C ILE A 163 13.68 -14.16 14.22
N ILE A 164 13.02 -14.40 13.09
CA ILE A 164 12.45 -13.31 12.29
C ILE A 164 11.17 -12.75 12.92
N ALA A 165 10.40 -13.59 13.61
CA ALA A 165 9.19 -13.16 14.32
C ALA A 165 9.51 -12.24 15.51
N ALA A 166 10.63 -12.42 16.18
CA ALA A 166 11.08 -11.53 17.26
C ALA A 166 11.32 -10.11 16.75
N ALA A 167 11.94 -9.94 15.57
CA ALA A 167 12.08 -8.63 14.94
C ALA A 167 10.71 -7.99 14.60
N GLY A 168 9.76 -8.78 14.13
CA GLY A 168 8.39 -8.34 13.89
C GLY A 168 7.65 -7.90 15.16
N LEU A 169 7.83 -8.64 16.26
CA LEU A 169 7.27 -8.27 17.58
C LEU A 169 7.88 -6.96 18.08
N TYR A 170 9.19 -6.81 17.99
CA TYR A 170 9.87 -5.56 18.34
C TYR A 170 9.33 -4.39 17.54
N ALA A 171 9.19 -4.55 16.23
CA ALA A 171 8.67 -3.52 15.33
C ALA A 171 7.25 -3.09 15.69
N LEU A 172 6.37 -4.04 16.00
CA LEU A 172 4.99 -3.76 16.41
C LEU A 172 4.89 -3.07 17.78
N GLN A 173 5.83 -3.36 18.68
CA GLN A 173 5.83 -2.79 20.02
C GLN A 173 6.48 -1.40 20.10
N ASN A 174 7.41 -1.09 19.18
CA ASN A 174 8.26 0.10 19.31
C ASN A 174 8.19 1.07 18.13
N ASN A 175 7.74 0.65 16.94
CA ASN A 175 7.92 1.44 15.73
C ASN A 175 6.61 2.01 15.16
N ILE A 176 5.44 1.76 15.76
CA ILE A 176 4.17 2.27 15.22
C ILE A 176 4.08 3.79 15.40
N GLU A 177 4.28 4.29 16.60
CA GLU A 177 4.11 5.72 16.91
C GLU A 177 5.13 6.59 16.16
N ARG A 178 6.36 6.09 15.97
CA ARG A 178 7.39 6.81 15.23
C ARG A 178 7.08 7.00 13.74
N LEU A 179 6.11 6.30 13.16
CA LEU A 179 5.69 6.53 11.77
C LEU A 179 5.24 7.97 11.52
N SER A 180 4.81 8.67 12.58
CA SER A 180 4.51 10.11 12.52
C SER A 180 5.72 10.95 12.10
N GLU A 181 6.95 10.53 12.43
CA GLU A 181 8.19 11.18 11.97
C GLU A 181 8.39 11.01 10.48
N ASP A 182 8.09 9.80 9.95
CA ASP A 182 8.17 9.53 8.52
C ASP A 182 7.16 10.39 7.74
N HIS A 183 5.94 10.57 8.26
CA HIS A 183 4.92 11.44 7.67
C HIS A 183 5.38 12.89 7.65
N LYS A 184 5.90 13.40 8.77
CA LYS A 184 6.46 14.74 8.88
C LYS A 184 7.61 14.96 7.87
N ASN A 185 8.51 14.00 7.76
CA ASN A 185 9.62 14.06 6.82
C ASN A 185 9.14 14.06 5.36
N ALA A 186 8.11 13.29 5.02
CA ALA A 186 7.50 13.30 3.69
C ALA A 186 6.88 14.66 3.37
N GLN A 187 6.16 15.26 4.31
CA GLN A 187 5.58 16.60 4.15
C GLN A 187 6.66 17.69 3.97
N LEU A 188 7.75 17.62 4.75
CA LEU A 188 8.89 18.54 4.60
C LEU A 188 9.56 18.38 3.23
N LEU A 189 9.74 17.12 2.77
CA LEU A 189 10.28 16.84 1.45
C LEU A 189 9.38 17.40 0.35
N ALA A 190 8.08 17.12 0.41
CA ALA A 190 7.12 17.62 -0.57
C ALA A 190 7.10 19.15 -0.62
N LYS A 191 7.09 19.82 0.54
CA LYS A 191 7.15 21.29 0.63
C LYS A 191 8.42 21.84 -0.04
N GLY A 192 9.58 21.26 0.27
CA GLY A 192 10.85 21.73 -0.29
C GLY A 192 10.99 21.50 -1.78
N LEU A 193 10.48 20.38 -2.29
CA LEU A 193 10.49 20.07 -3.72
C LEU A 193 9.44 20.86 -4.50
N ASN A 194 8.31 21.22 -3.90
CA ASN A 194 7.27 22.04 -4.54
C ASN A 194 7.72 23.50 -4.80
N GLU A 195 8.85 23.93 -4.26
CA GLU A 195 9.47 25.23 -4.57
C GLU A 195 10.27 25.20 -5.90
N ILE A 196 10.42 24.02 -6.54
CA ILE A 196 11.15 23.83 -7.79
C ILE A 196 10.13 23.84 -8.94
N GLU A 197 10.17 24.85 -9.79
CA GLU A 197 9.19 25.07 -10.88
C GLU A 197 9.09 23.91 -11.87
N GLN A 198 10.19 23.20 -12.06
CA GLN A 198 10.27 22.07 -13.02
C GLN A 198 9.62 20.78 -12.48
N LEU A 199 9.29 20.71 -11.18
CA LEU A 199 8.66 19.57 -10.55
C LEU A 199 7.18 19.84 -10.27
N THR A 200 6.35 18.83 -10.47
CA THR A 200 4.93 18.91 -10.09
C THR A 200 4.63 17.94 -8.96
N ILE A 201 4.14 18.47 -7.86
CA ILE A 201 3.77 17.72 -6.66
C ILE A 201 2.40 18.22 -6.21
N ASP A 202 1.52 17.32 -5.83
CA ASP A 202 0.32 17.68 -5.08
C ASP A 202 0.57 17.50 -3.58
N PRO A 203 0.81 18.59 -2.82
CA PRO A 203 1.08 18.49 -1.39
C PRO A 203 -0.08 17.91 -0.58
N LYS A 204 -1.32 18.01 -1.08
CA LYS A 204 -2.51 17.48 -0.41
C LYS A 204 -2.59 15.96 -0.49
N SER A 205 -1.93 15.35 -1.47
CA SER A 205 -1.85 13.89 -1.61
C SER A 205 -0.83 13.26 -0.66
N VAL A 206 0.05 14.07 -0.03
CA VAL A 206 1.10 13.59 0.89
C VAL A 206 0.55 13.50 2.32
N GLN A 207 -0.18 12.42 2.59
CA GLN A 207 -0.75 12.15 3.91
C GLN A 207 0.20 11.35 4.79
N THR A 208 0.90 10.36 4.22
CA THR A 208 1.80 9.49 4.98
C THR A 208 3.25 9.63 4.51
N ASN A 209 3.97 8.55 4.39
CA ASN A 209 5.41 8.52 4.15
C ASN A 209 5.79 8.45 2.66
N MET A 210 4.91 8.85 1.74
CA MET A 210 5.20 8.82 0.30
C MET A 210 4.99 10.18 -0.35
N VAL A 211 5.96 10.57 -1.18
CA VAL A 211 5.88 11.75 -2.05
C VAL A 211 5.98 11.27 -3.49
N PHE A 212 4.99 11.61 -4.30
CA PHE A 212 5.02 11.39 -5.74
C PHE A 212 5.36 12.69 -6.44
N VAL A 213 6.40 12.64 -7.27
CA VAL A 213 6.91 13.80 -8.00
C VAL A 213 6.77 13.51 -9.49
N ASP A 214 5.99 14.34 -10.19
CA ASP A 214 5.93 14.24 -11.65
C ASP A 214 7.18 14.88 -12.26
N ALA A 215 7.97 14.04 -12.90
CA ALA A 215 9.23 14.38 -13.56
C ALA A 215 9.24 13.92 -15.03
N HIS A 216 8.06 13.79 -15.67
CA HIS A 216 7.97 13.30 -17.06
C HIS A 216 8.68 14.18 -18.07
N LYS A 217 8.91 15.45 -17.77
CA LYS A 217 9.61 16.43 -18.61
C LYS A 217 11.11 16.52 -18.32
N ILE A 218 11.64 15.67 -17.44
CA ILE A 218 13.01 15.74 -16.94
C ILE A 218 13.73 14.46 -17.35
N ASP A 219 15.01 14.59 -17.70
CA ASP A 219 15.88 13.43 -17.85
C ASP A 219 16.13 12.81 -16.46
N CYS A 220 15.31 11.79 -16.13
CA CYS A 220 15.40 11.12 -14.84
C CYS A 220 16.71 10.35 -14.67
N GLN A 221 17.41 9.98 -15.75
CA GLN A 221 18.69 9.29 -15.66
C GLN A 221 19.79 10.28 -15.24
N GLU A 222 19.79 11.46 -15.84
CA GLU A 222 20.72 12.54 -15.48
C GLU A 222 20.45 13.01 -14.04
N LEU A 223 19.19 13.30 -13.69
CA LEU A 223 18.79 13.69 -12.35
C LEU A 223 19.24 12.66 -11.30
N THR A 224 18.98 11.38 -11.55
CA THR A 224 19.36 10.30 -10.61
C THR A 224 20.88 10.23 -10.43
N SER A 225 21.64 10.39 -11.53
CA SER A 225 23.10 10.37 -11.50
C SER A 225 23.66 11.57 -10.72
N PHE A 226 23.12 12.76 -10.95
CA PHE A 226 23.48 13.97 -10.21
C PHE A 226 23.17 13.85 -8.71
N LEU A 227 21.98 13.41 -8.37
CA LEU A 227 21.57 13.22 -6.97
C LEU A 227 22.46 12.20 -6.27
N LYS A 228 22.79 11.10 -6.94
CA LYS A 228 23.72 10.08 -6.42
C LYS A 228 25.10 10.65 -6.13
N SER A 229 25.65 11.50 -6.99
CA SER A 229 26.95 12.17 -6.75
C SER A 229 26.88 13.15 -5.55
N ASN A 230 25.69 13.60 -5.18
CA ASN A 230 25.41 14.45 -4.02
C ASN A 230 24.91 13.66 -2.80
N GLY A 231 25.07 12.32 -2.77
CA GLY A 231 24.73 11.46 -1.65
C GLY A 231 23.23 11.16 -1.50
N VAL A 232 22.43 11.43 -2.52
CA VAL A 232 20.98 11.17 -2.52
C VAL A 232 20.64 10.07 -3.51
N LEU A 233 20.14 8.94 -3.00
CA LEU A 233 19.75 7.79 -3.82
C LEU A 233 18.24 7.79 -4.06
N ILE A 234 17.83 7.88 -5.32
CA ILE A 234 16.44 7.72 -5.74
C ILE A 234 16.34 6.71 -6.88
N GLN A 235 15.14 6.20 -7.10
CA GLN A 235 14.79 5.36 -8.24
C GLN A 235 13.51 5.84 -8.90
N GLY A 236 13.39 5.61 -10.21
CA GLY A 236 12.17 5.87 -10.96
C GLY A 236 12.44 6.60 -12.26
N SER A 237 11.41 6.66 -13.09
CA SER A 237 11.37 7.41 -14.35
C SER A 237 9.98 8.00 -14.54
N GLY A 238 9.88 9.24 -14.96
CA GLY A 238 8.64 9.97 -15.17
C GLY A 238 7.95 10.31 -13.83
N LEU A 239 7.26 9.37 -13.20
CA LEU A 239 6.69 9.57 -11.87
C LEU A 239 7.63 8.98 -10.81
N LEU A 240 8.36 9.85 -10.10
CA LEU A 240 9.25 9.44 -9.03
C LEU A 240 8.44 9.17 -7.76
N ARG A 241 8.70 8.05 -7.09
CA ARG A 241 8.15 7.71 -5.79
C ARG A 241 9.23 7.80 -4.72
N LEU A 242 9.18 8.84 -3.91
CA LEU A 242 10.09 9.04 -2.79
C LEU A 242 9.42 8.57 -1.50
N VAL A 243 10.14 7.81 -0.68
CA VAL A 243 9.59 7.18 0.53
C VAL A 243 10.48 7.51 1.71
N THR A 244 9.89 8.10 2.75
CA THR A 244 10.57 8.32 4.03
C THR A 244 10.40 7.12 4.94
N HIS A 245 11.41 6.84 5.74
CA HIS A 245 11.45 5.69 6.63
C HIS A 245 12.44 5.90 7.78
N LEU A 246 12.53 4.92 8.67
CA LEU A 246 13.33 4.88 9.91
C LEU A 246 14.77 5.45 9.77
N ASP A 247 15.42 5.24 8.63
CA ASP A 247 16.80 5.67 8.41
C ASP A 247 16.92 7.09 7.82
N ILE A 248 15.77 7.77 7.57
CA ILE A 248 15.72 9.12 7.00
C ILE A 248 15.31 10.12 8.08
N ARG A 249 16.21 11.03 8.41
CA ARG A 249 16.01 12.09 9.40
C ARG A 249 15.74 13.43 8.71
N GLU A 250 15.26 14.42 9.45
CA GLU A 250 14.97 15.78 8.94
C GLU A 250 16.19 16.42 8.25
N LYS A 251 17.41 16.20 8.78
CA LYS A 251 18.65 16.68 8.14
C LYS A 251 18.89 16.08 6.75
N ASP A 252 18.48 14.82 6.57
CA ASP A 252 18.64 14.11 5.29
C ASP A 252 17.64 14.65 4.26
N ILE A 253 16.43 15.01 4.71
CA ILE A 253 15.43 15.73 3.89
C ILE A 253 15.99 17.07 3.41
N THR A 254 16.61 17.84 4.33
CA THR A 254 17.23 19.13 3.99
C THR A 254 18.33 18.93 2.93
N THR A 255 19.15 17.90 3.07
CA THR A 255 20.20 17.54 2.10
C THR A 255 19.59 17.17 0.75
N ALA A 256 18.55 16.34 0.74
CA ALA A 256 17.87 15.93 -0.48
C ALA A 256 17.26 17.15 -1.22
N VAL A 257 16.54 18.02 -0.52
CA VAL A 257 15.95 19.24 -1.11
C VAL A 257 17.02 20.16 -1.69
N LYS A 258 18.15 20.33 -1.00
CA LYS A 258 19.28 21.14 -1.52
C LYS A 258 19.87 20.51 -2.79
N ALA A 259 20.04 19.20 -2.82
CA ALA A 259 20.57 18.52 -4.00
C ALA A 259 19.62 18.62 -5.22
N PHE A 260 18.31 18.46 -5.00
CA PHE A 260 17.33 18.69 -6.05
C PHE A 260 17.38 20.15 -6.57
N LYS A 261 17.37 21.15 -5.68
CA LYS A 261 17.48 22.57 -6.10
C LYS A 261 18.76 22.85 -6.87
N ALA A 262 19.89 22.25 -6.47
CA ALA A 262 21.17 22.46 -7.15
C ALA A 262 21.21 21.84 -8.58
N TYR A 263 20.40 20.84 -8.86
CA TYR A 263 20.28 20.27 -10.21
C TYR A 263 19.54 21.21 -11.17
N PHE A 264 18.56 21.97 -10.67
CA PHE A 264 17.72 22.84 -11.50
C PHE A 264 18.19 24.30 -11.58
N ASN A 265 19.21 24.68 -10.79
CA ASN A 265 19.84 26.01 -10.83
C ASN A 265 21.09 25.99 -11.71
#